data_9eeada1375f6263ab34f5e5f78a41085
#
_entry.id   9eeada1375f6263ab34f5e5f78a41085
#
_cell.length_a   1.000
_cell.length_b   1.000
_cell.length_c   1.000
_cell.angle_alpha   90.00
_cell.angle_beta   90.00
_cell.angle_gamma   90.00
#
_symmetry.space_group_name_H-M   'P 1'
#
loop_
_entity.id
_entity.type
_entity.pdbx_description
1 polymer ?
#
loop_
_entity_poly.entity_id
_entity_poly.type
_entity_poly.pdbx_seq_one_letter_code
_entity_poly.pdbx_strand_id
1 'polypeptide(L)'
;MRVGTTLYKVVNQPCANGGYEKKRVVWNNSTLRQDYGKNYLATVPKYDGFCTVPNHLNYQKEIEGFLNLYEPIDHKPQQGDFSHIQSLMRHIFGEQYELGMDYMQLLYLQPTQKLPIVLLVSELSLIHI
;
A
#
# COMPACT_ATOMS: atom_id res chain seq x y z
N MET A 1 4.33 -19.88 -0.15
CA MET A 1 4.65 -19.41 1.22
C MET A 1 3.69 -20.01 2.23
N ARG A 2 4.12 -20.18 3.47
CA ARG A 2 3.27 -20.57 4.59
C ARG A 2 3.12 -19.38 5.54
N VAL A 3 1.90 -19.08 5.95
CA VAL A 3 1.62 -18.04 6.94
C VAL A 3 0.83 -18.68 8.07
N GLY A 4 1.41 -18.71 9.26
CA GLY A 4 0.91 -19.53 10.36
C GLY A 4 0.82 -20.99 9.93
N THR A 5 -0.37 -21.58 10.00
CA THR A 5 -0.66 -22.96 9.60
C THR A 5 -1.11 -23.11 8.14
N THR A 6 -1.36 -22.02 7.42
CA THR A 6 -1.96 -22.02 6.09
C THR A 6 -0.91 -21.84 4.99
N LEU A 7 -0.98 -22.71 3.98
CA LEU A 7 -0.18 -22.59 2.76
C LEU A 7 -0.88 -21.69 1.74
N TYR A 8 -0.11 -20.80 1.12
CA TYR A 8 -0.58 -19.93 0.05
C TYR A 8 0.29 -20.08 -1.19
N LYS A 9 -0.36 -20.08 -2.36
CA LYS A 9 0.27 -19.89 -3.66
C LYS A 9 -0.06 -18.48 -4.16
N VAL A 10 0.96 -17.78 -4.63
CA VAL A 10 0.75 -16.51 -5.31
C VAL A 10 0.53 -16.80 -6.79
N VAL A 11 -0.61 -16.40 -7.30
CA VAL A 11 -0.98 -16.58 -8.70
C VAL A 11 -1.24 -15.22 -9.34
N ASN A 12 -0.95 -15.08 -10.63
CA ASN A 12 -1.33 -13.92 -11.40
C ASN A 12 -2.71 -14.19 -12.00
N GLN A 13 -3.73 -13.54 -11.43
CA GLN A 13 -5.10 -13.64 -11.92
C GLN A 13 -5.32 -12.59 -13.01
N PRO A 14 -5.85 -12.96 -14.19
CA PRO A 14 -6.20 -11.98 -15.21
C PRO A 14 -7.36 -11.11 -14.75
N CYS A 15 -7.29 -9.81 -15.02
CA CYS A 15 -8.32 -8.83 -14.73
C CYS A 15 -9.12 -8.47 -15.98
N ALA A 16 -10.34 -7.97 -15.80
CA ALA A 16 -11.23 -7.57 -16.90
C ALA A 16 -10.66 -6.44 -17.78
N ASN A 17 -9.72 -5.65 -17.26
CA ASN A 17 -9.03 -4.60 -18.00
C ASN A 17 -7.83 -5.09 -18.84
N GLY A 18 -7.63 -6.41 -18.95
CA GLY A 18 -6.50 -7.02 -19.68
C GLY A 18 -5.18 -7.07 -18.90
N GLY A 19 -5.16 -6.63 -17.63
CA GLY A 19 -4.02 -6.72 -16.74
C GLY A 19 -4.01 -8.01 -15.90
N TYR A 20 -3.02 -8.12 -15.03
CA TYR A 20 -2.88 -9.22 -14.06
C TYR A 20 -2.77 -8.67 -12.65
N GLU A 21 -3.46 -9.33 -11.71
CA GLU A 21 -3.37 -9.05 -10.29
C GLU A 21 -2.75 -10.24 -9.55
N LYS A 22 -1.84 -9.96 -8.63
CA LYS A 22 -1.27 -10.99 -7.75
C LYS A 22 -2.27 -11.36 -6.67
N LYS A 23 -2.72 -12.61 -6.68
CA LYS A 23 -3.65 -13.13 -5.67
C LYS A 23 -3.03 -14.26 -4.87
N ARG A 24 -3.32 -14.27 -3.57
CA ARG A 24 -2.94 -15.36 -2.67
C ARG A 24 -4.09 -16.36 -2.61
N VAL A 25 -3.83 -17.57 -3.06
CA VAL A 25 -4.81 -18.68 -3.03
C VAL A 25 -4.36 -19.69 -2.00
N VAL A 26 -5.29 -20.15 -1.16
CA VAL A 26 -5.01 -21.21 -0.21
C VAL A 26 -4.63 -22.47 -0.98
N TRP A 27 -3.54 -23.11 -0.55
CA TRP A 27 -2.99 -24.27 -1.22
C TRP A 27 -2.97 -25.48 -0.30
N ASN A 28 -3.22 -26.65 -0.89
CA ASN A 28 -3.20 -27.90 -0.14
C ASN A 28 -1.78 -28.50 -0.14
N ASN A 29 -1.37 -29.03 1.00
CA ASN A 29 -0.08 -29.67 1.19
C ASN A 29 0.11 -30.91 0.28
N SER A 30 -0.94 -31.71 0.08
CA SER A 30 -0.91 -32.88 -0.82
C SER A 30 -0.69 -32.47 -2.27
N THR A 31 -1.39 -31.44 -2.74
CA THR A 31 -1.26 -30.91 -4.11
C THR A 31 0.14 -30.32 -4.31
N LEU A 32 0.65 -29.59 -3.31
CA LEU A 32 1.99 -29.02 -3.37
C LEU A 32 3.07 -30.12 -3.53
N ARG A 33 2.92 -31.22 -2.79
CA ARG A 33 3.83 -32.38 -2.88
C ARG A 33 3.76 -33.11 -4.22
N GLN A 34 2.56 -33.18 -4.82
CA GLN A 34 2.37 -33.75 -6.16
C GLN A 34 3.03 -32.89 -7.23
N ASP A 35 2.86 -31.58 -7.15
CA ASP A 35 3.36 -30.64 -8.17
C ASP A 35 4.89 -30.46 -8.08
N TYR A 36 5.46 -30.41 -6.88
CA TYR A 36 6.85 -29.99 -6.65
C TYR A 36 7.72 -31.01 -5.86
N GLY A 37 7.15 -32.13 -5.45
CA GLY A 37 7.86 -33.15 -4.70
C GLY A 37 7.87 -32.98 -3.18
N LYS A 38 8.26 -34.03 -2.48
CA LYS A 38 8.19 -34.09 -1.01
C LYS A 38 9.07 -33.06 -0.28
N ASN A 39 10.22 -32.73 -0.84
CA ASN A 39 11.21 -31.85 -0.21
C ASN A 39 10.94 -30.35 -0.41
N TYR A 40 10.01 -30.00 -1.29
CA TYR A 40 9.72 -28.60 -1.63
C TYR A 40 9.20 -27.79 -0.44
N LEU A 41 8.49 -28.43 0.49
CA LEU A 41 7.98 -27.78 1.71
C LEU A 41 9.07 -27.16 2.60
N ALA A 42 10.29 -27.71 2.57
CA ALA A 42 11.41 -27.18 3.35
C ALA A 42 11.88 -25.82 2.82
N THR A 43 11.72 -25.58 1.52
CA THR A 43 12.17 -24.35 0.83
C THR A 43 11.13 -23.24 0.85
N VAL A 44 9.91 -23.52 1.27
CA VAL A 44 8.81 -22.55 1.28
C VAL A 44 9.04 -21.50 2.37
N PRO A 45 9.03 -20.20 2.04
CA PRO A 45 9.11 -19.13 3.04
C PRO A 45 7.99 -19.25 4.09
N LYS A 46 8.35 -19.03 5.35
CA LYS A 46 7.45 -19.20 6.50
C LYS A 46 7.33 -17.88 7.24
N TYR A 47 6.11 -17.51 7.57
CA TYR A 47 5.77 -16.32 8.34
C TYR A 47 4.80 -16.69 9.45
N ASP A 48 4.87 -15.99 10.57
CA ASP A 48 3.98 -16.22 11.72
C ASP A 48 2.56 -15.69 11.46
N GLY A 49 2.45 -14.65 10.67
CA GLY A 49 1.16 -14.03 10.33
C GLY A 49 1.30 -12.97 9.27
N PHE A 50 0.24 -12.20 9.06
CA PHE A 50 0.22 -11.00 8.24
C PHE A 50 0.24 -9.76 9.13
N CYS A 51 0.90 -8.71 8.67
CA CYS A 51 0.80 -7.37 9.23
C CYS A 51 0.59 -6.35 8.11
N THR A 52 0.19 -5.13 8.47
CA THR A 52 0.11 -4.01 7.53
C THR A 52 0.78 -2.81 8.19
N VAL A 53 2.04 -2.59 7.85
CA VAL A 53 2.83 -1.47 8.38
C VAL A 53 3.21 -0.57 7.21
N PRO A 54 2.49 0.55 7.03
CA PRO A 54 2.76 1.50 5.97
C PRO A 54 4.01 2.32 6.34
N ASN A 55 5.08 2.10 5.62
CA ASN A 55 6.30 2.90 5.72
C ASN A 55 6.88 3.11 4.34
N HIS A 56 6.78 4.33 3.82
CA HIS A 56 7.26 4.68 2.48
C HIS A 56 8.76 4.87 2.43
N LEU A 57 9.38 5.28 3.54
CA LEU A 57 10.80 5.63 3.59
C LEU A 57 11.68 4.42 3.85
N ASN A 58 11.21 3.49 4.67
CA ASN A 58 11.93 2.28 5.03
C ASN A 58 10.99 1.07 4.95
N TYR A 59 10.61 0.70 3.72
CA TYR A 59 9.76 -0.45 3.49
C TYR A 59 10.47 -1.76 3.87
N GLN A 60 9.80 -2.58 4.66
CA GLN A 60 10.21 -3.94 4.99
C GLN A 60 9.09 -4.91 4.60
N LYS A 61 9.45 -5.91 3.81
CA LYS A 61 8.52 -6.97 3.39
C LYS A 61 8.21 -7.94 4.52
N GLU A 62 9.13 -8.11 5.43
CA GLU A 62 9.02 -8.95 6.62
C GLU A 62 9.37 -8.12 7.86
N ILE A 63 8.52 -8.16 8.85
CA ILE A 63 8.67 -7.43 10.11
C ILE A 63 8.48 -8.44 11.24
N GLU A 64 9.53 -8.71 12.00
CA GLU A 64 9.51 -9.63 13.16
C GLU A 64 8.81 -10.98 12.86
N GLY A 65 9.09 -11.56 11.69
CA GLY A 65 8.48 -12.82 11.25
C GLY A 65 7.10 -12.70 10.62
N PHE A 66 6.51 -11.49 10.53
CA PHE A 66 5.23 -11.25 9.87
C PHE A 66 5.42 -10.76 8.45
N LEU A 67 4.58 -11.26 7.54
CA LEU A 67 4.56 -10.78 6.15
C LEU A 67 3.79 -9.47 6.06
N ASN A 68 4.46 -8.40 5.66
CA ASN A 68 3.84 -7.10 5.46
C ASN A 68 3.02 -7.09 4.16
N LEU A 69 1.71 -6.84 4.28
CA LEU A 69 0.78 -6.71 3.16
C LEU A 69 0.80 -5.34 2.50
N TYR A 70 1.41 -4.36 3.18
CA TYR A 70 1.57 -3.04 2.61
C TYR A 70 2.49 -3.09 1.38
N GLU A 71 2.06 -2.47 0.30
CA GLU A 71 2.89 -2.25 -0.88
C GLU A 71 3.24 -0.77 -0.97
N PRO A 72 4.54 -0.42 -1.04
CA PRO A 72 4.96 0.97 -1.14
C PRO A 72 4.53 1.56 -2.48
N ILE A 73 4.37 2.87 -2.51
CA ILE A 73 4.08 3.62 -3.74
C ILE A 73 5.30 3.50 -4.66
N ASP A 74 5.08 3.16 -5.93
CA ASP A 74 6.16 3.00 -6.93
C ASP A 74 6.83 4.33 -7.29
N HIS A 75 6.14 5.46 -7.06
CA HIS A 75 6.66 6.78 -7.36
C HIS A 75 7.71 7.20 -6.35
N LYS A 76 8.90 7.52 -6.85
CA LYS A 76 9.96 8.10 -6.02
C LYS A 76 9.82 9.61 -6.00
N PRO A 77 9.85 10.25 -4.82
CA PRO A 77 9.86 11.69 -4.73
C PRO A 77 11.04 12.28 -5.49
N GLN A 78 10.79 13.27 -6.33
CA GLN A 78 11.82 13.98 -7.07
C GLN A 78 11.58 15.48 -6.92
N GLN A 79 12.67 16.23 -6.85
CA GLN A 79 12.58 17.68 -6.87
C GLN A 79 12.15 18.14 -8.28
N GLY A 80 11.13 18.98 -8.35
CA GLY A 80 10.60 19.49 -9.60
C GLY A 80 9.70 20.70 -9.38
N ASP A 81 9.19 21.26 -10.47
CA ASP A 81 8.18 22.30 -10.41
C ASP A 81 6.81 21.70 -10.05
N PHE A 82 6.21 22.21 -8.99
CA PHE A 82 4.89 21.80 -8.51
C PHE A 82 3.91 22.99 -8.40
N SER A 83 4.18 24.07 -9.12
CA SER A 83 3.42 25.32 -9.06
C SER A 83 1.92 25.13 -9.27
N HIS A 84 1.51 24.24 -10.18
CA HIS A 84 0.11 23.92 -10.42
C HIS A 84 -0.55 23.23 -9.23
N ILE A 85 0.14 22.26 -8.63
CA ILE A 85 -0.34 21.55 -7.43
C ILE A 85 -0.40 22.53 -6.26
N GLN A 86 0.62 23.38 -6.11
CA GLN A 86 0.67 24.38 -5.07
C GLN A 86 -0.49 25.38 -5.19
N SER A 87 -0.79 25.83 -6.40
CA SER A 87 -1.91 26.72 -6.68
C SER A 87 -3.25 26.07 -6.30
N LEU A 88 -3.43 24.80 -6.64
CA LEU A 88 -4.60 24.01 -6.25
C LEU A 88 -4.70 23.91 -4.71
N MET A 89 -3.62 23.59 -4.02
CA MET A 89 -3.61 23.49 -2.56
C MET A 89 -3.91 24.84 -1.89
N ARG A 90 -3.40 25.95 -2.43
CA ARG A 90 -3.75 27.32 -1.96
C ARG A 90 -5.22 27.61 -2.17
N HIS A 91 -5.80 27.19 -3.28
CA HIS A 91 -7.23 27.35 -3.54
C HIS A 91 -8.08 26.52 -2.54
N ILE A 92 -7.68 25.30 -2.25
CA ILE A 92 -8.42 24.41 -1.34
C ILE A 92 -8.32 24.87 0.12
N PHE A 93 -7.12 25.19 0.60
CA PHE A 93 -6.87 25.54 1.99
C PHE A 93 -7.06 27.04 2.30
N GLY A 94 -7.01 27.90 1.29
CA GLY A 94 -7.16 29.35 1.45
C GLY A 94 -6.15 29.93 2.46
N GLU A 95 -6.64 30.63 3.46
CA GLU A 95 -5.81 31.23 4.52
C GLU A 95 -5.08 30.19 5.39
N GLN A 96 -5.57 28.94 5.42
CA GLN A 96 -4.99 27.86 6.19
C GLN A 96 -4.00 27.02 5.39
N TYR A 97 -3.45 27.57 4.30
CA TYR A 97 -2.57 26.83 3.41
C TYR A 97 -1.39 26.18 4.11
N GLU A 98 -0.67 26.89 4.97
CA GLU A 98 0.49 26.35 5.70
C GLU A 98 0.08 25.18 6.61
N LEU A 99 -1.00 25.34 7.37
CA LEU A 99 -1.54 24.27 8.22
C LEU A 99 -1.97 23.05 7.38
N GLY A 100 -2.58 23.28 6.22
CA GLY A 100 -2.98 22.23 5.30
C GLY A 100 -1.78 21.46 4.75
N MET A 101 -0.70 22.14 4.39
CA MET A 101 0.53 21.52 3.91
C MET A 101 1.24 20.72 5.01
N ASP A 102 1.30 21.25 6.23
CA ASP A 102 1.86 20.53 7.38
C ASP A 102 1.05 19.25 7.68
N TYR A 103 -0.27 19.34 7.61
CA TYR A 103 -1.16 18.20 7.78
C TYR A 103 -0.89 17.10 6.72
N MET A 104 -0.77 17.48 5.46
CA MET A 104 -0.46 16.55 4.36
C MET A 104 0.93 15.92 4.55
N GLN A 105 1.90 16.69 5.02
CA GLN A 105 3.23 16.19 5.32
C GLN A 105 3.21 15.16 6.47
N LEU A 106 2.45 15.41 7.52
CA LEU A 106 2.29 14.46 8.64
C LEU A 106 1.61 13.17 8.18
N LEU A 107 0.58 13.24 7.33
CA LEU A 107 -0.05 12.06 6.75
C LEU A 107 0.94 11.20 5.97
N TYR A 108 1.85 11.84 5.25
CA TYR A 108 2.88 11.15 4.47
C TYR A 108 3.97 10.54 5.35
N LEU A 109 4.49 11.30 6.32
CA LEU A 109 5.61 10.86 7.17
C LEU A 109 5.20 9.89 8.26
N GLN A 110 3.98 10.03 8.79
CA GLN A 110 3.47 9.26 9.92
C GLN A 110 2.07 8.68 9.63
N PRO A 111 1.94 7.81 8.62
CA PRO A 111 0.64 7.33 8.15
C PRO A 111 -0.15 6.51 9.19
N THR A 112 0.52 6.01 10.24
CA THR A 112 -0.12 5.25 11.33
C THR A 112 -0.60 6.13 12.47
N GLN A 113 -0.18 7.40 12.51
CA GLN A 113 -0.60 8.32 13.55
C GLN A 113 -2.03 8.79 13.31
N LYS A 114 -2.88 8.71 14.34
CA LYS A 114 -4.21 9.31 14.28
C LYS A 114 -4.07 10.83 14.31
N LEU A 115 -4.45 11.47 13.22
CA LEU A 115 -4.55 12.92 13.13
C LEU A 115 -6.01 13.35 13.29
N PRO A 116 -6.27 14.60 13.73
CA PRO A 116 -7.63 15.15 13.75
C PRO A 116 -8.21 15.15 12.32
N ILE A 117 -9.53 14.99 12.23
CA ILE A 117 -10.24 15.04 10.94
C ILE A 117 -10.27 16.48 10.47
N VAL A 118 -9.83 16.72 9.23
CA VAL A 118 -9.96 17.99 8.55
C VAL A 118 -11.14 17.91 7.59
N LEU A 119 -12.12 18.77 7.77
CA LEU A 119 -13.23 18.94 6.83
C LEU A 119 -12.87 20.02 5.82
N LEU A 120 -12.66 19.59 4.57
CA LEU A 120 -12.47 20.52 3.45
C LEU A 120 -13.81 20.71 2.76
N VAL A 121 -14.38 21.89 2.89
CA VAL A 121 -15.59 22.29 2.19
C VAL A 121 -15.17 23.31 1.13
N SER A 122 -15.17 22.92 -0.14
CA SER A 122 -15.10 23.86 -1.24
C SER A 122 -16.47 23.94 -1.91
N GLU A 123 -17.01 25.12 -2.07
CA GLU A 123 -18.02 25.33 -3.09
C GLU A 123 -17.34 25.10 -4.44
N LEU A 124 -17.66 24.00 -5.09
CA LEU A 124 -17.44 23.86 -6.51
C LEU A 124 -18.34 24.91 -7.16
N SER A 125 -17.84 26.12 -7.32
CA SER A 125 -18.46 27.06 -8.25
C SER A 125 -18.41 26.34 -9.60
N LEU A 126 -19.57 25.89 -10.06
CA LEU A 126 -19.77 25.50 -11.44
C LEU A 126 -19.34 26.71 -12.27
N ILE A 127 -18.12 26.66 -12.76
CA ILE A 127 -17.71 27.56 -13.84
C ILE A 127 -18.58 27.12 -15.00
N HIS A 128 -19.68 27.83 -15.20
CA HIS A 128 -20.42 27.78 -16.45
C HIS A 128 -19.46 28.29 -17.53
N ILE A 129 -18.88 27.34 -18.24
CA ILE A 129 -18.24 27.61 -19.51
C ILE A 129 -19.34 27.81 -20.54
#